data_7c56a8961579a8bcc870d38714965f37
#
_entry.id   7c56a8961579a8bcc870d38714965f37
#
_cell.length_a   1.000
_cell.length_b   1.000
_cell.length_c   1.000
_cell.angle_alpha   90.00
_cell.angle_beta   90.00
_cell.angle_gamma   90.00
#
_symmetry.space_group_name_H-M   'P 1'
#
loop_
_entity.id
_entity.type
_entity.pdbx_description
1 polymer ?
#
loop_
_entity_poly.entity_id
_entity_poly.type
_entity_poly.pdbx_seq_one_letter_code
_entity_poly.pdbx_strand_id
1 'polypeptide(L)'
;MNEHIEDFVDDSVSQGTSDIFDCEFTSIDAVINQVTVFTGCDPERQTENGSRCLVAYGDGYSRSAFFTDSKKLKDVFASPKRHYPMRAVINVVRYGNMFGFRMFPPNVEITREDVDNFEAYKKNKWRNRR
;
A
#
# COMPACT_ATOMS: atom_id res chain seq x y z
N MET A 1 25.78 6.87 32.30
CA MET A 1 25.53 6.80 32.19
C MET A 1 25.00 6.57 32.00
N ASN A 2 24.93 6.52 31.82
CA ASN A 2 24.45 6.32 31.54
C ASN A 2 23.98 6.11 31.06
N GLU A 3 23.95 6.21 30.90
CA GLU A 3 23.54 6.06 30.43
C GLU A 3 23.19 5.63 29.86
N HIS A 4 23.24 5.63 29.88
CA HIS A 4 22.85 5.20 29.29
C HIS A 4 22.43 4.48 28.81
N ILE A 5 22.29 4.56 29.23
CA ILE A 5 21.89 3.77 28.84
C ILE A 5 21.25 3.32 28.30
N GLU A 6 21.15 3.09 27.86
CA GLU A 6 20.53 2.61 27.27
C GLU A 6 20.03 2.16 26.70
N ASP A 7 20.08 2.25 26.61
CA ASP A 7 19.61 1.79 26.04
C ASP A 7 19.22 1.16 25.48
N PHE A 8 19.08 0.98 25.47
CA PHE A 8 18.69 0.37 24.92
C PHE A 8 18.13 0.07 24.36
N VAL A 9 18.30 0.16 24.28
CA VAL A 9 17.78 -0.03 23.73
C VAL A 9 17.35 -0.24 23.17
N ASP A 10 17.45 -0.02 23.16
CA ASP A 10 17.12 -0.08 22.61
C ASP A 10 17.00 -0.41 21.87
N ASP A 11 17.33 -0.29 21.64
CA ASP A 11 17.31 -0.69 20.82
C ASP A 11 16.85 -1.34 20.30
N SER A 12 16.95 -1.59 20.37
CA SER A 12 16.36 -2.14 19.90
C SER A 12 15.64 -2.20 19.86
N VAL A 13 15.59 -2.05 20.23
CA VAL A 13 14.74 -1.91 20.19
C VAL A 13 14.44 -1.49 19.56
N SER A 14 14.70 -1.28 19.21
CA SER A 14 14.25 -0.80 18.55
C SER A 14 13.72 -1.27 17.81
N GLN A 15 13.73 -1.71 17.70
CA GLN A 15 13.06 -2.26 17.17
C GLN A 15 11.79 -2.15 16.84
N GLY A 16 11.13 -2.63 16.61
CA GLY A 16 9.77 -2.79 16.22
C GLY A 16 8.92 -1.59 16.29
N THR A 17 9.18 -0.79 17.22
CA THR A 17 8.41 0.42 17.43
C THR A 17 8.54 1.41 16.30
N SER A 18 9.58 1.29 15.51
CA SER A 18 9.78 2.18 14.37
C SER A 18 9.30 1.55 13.06
N ASP A 19 8.70 0.36 13.14
CA ASP A 19 8.20 -0.32 11.94
C ASP A 19 6.95 0.38 11.46
N ILE A 20 7.00 0.96 10.27
CA ILE A 20 5.85 1.65 9.67
C ILE A 20 4.71 0.69 9.38
N PHE A 21 4.97 -0.61 9.40
CA PHE A 21 3.95 -1.63 9.15
C PHE A 21 3.30 -2.14 10.44
N ASP A 22 3.66 -1.58 11.57
CA ASP A 22 2.98 -1.86 12.84
C ASP A 22 1.73 -1.01 12.90
N CYS A 23 0.71 -1.41 12.16
CA CYS A 23 -0.51 -0.64 11.95
C CYS A 23 -1.62 -1.57 11.52
N GLU A 24 -2.80 -1.00 11.32
CA GLU A 24 -3.96 -1.74 10.86
C GLU A 24 -3.78 -2.16 9.41
N PHE A 25 -4.21 -3.38 9.09
CA PHE A 25 -4.14 -3.88 7.72
C PHE A 25 -5.52 -3.76 7.07
N THR A 26 -5.53 -3.29 5.82
CA THR A 26 -6.75 -3.07 5.06
C THR A 26 -6.62 -3.76 3.71
N SER A 27 -7.70 -3.69 2.93
CA SER A 27 -7.66 -4.05 1.52
C SER A 27 -7.19 -2.85 0.71
N ILE A 28 -6.58 -3.09 -0.45
CA ILE A 28 -6.23 -2.02 -1.38
C ILE A 28 -7.45 -1.19 -1.77
N ASP A 29 -8.64 -1.77 -1.66
CA ASP A 29 -9.88 -1.05 -2.00
C ASP A 29 -10.00 0.26 -1.23
N ALA A 30 -9.42 0.35 -0.06
CA ALA A 30 -9.50 1.53 0.78
C ALA A 30 -8.84 2.76 0.14
N VAL A 31 -7.93 2.57 -0.80
CA VAL A 31 -7.18 3.69 -1.39
C VAL A 31 -7.53 3.94 -2.85
N ILE A 32 -8.39 3.11 -3.45
CA ILE A 32 -8.71 3.25 -4.87
C ILE A 32 -9.44 4.57 -5.13
N ASN A 33 -9.03 5.26 -6.18
CA ASN A 33 -9.63 6.53 -6.66
C ASN A 33 -9.54 7.65 -5.63
N GLN A 34 -8.55 7.61 -4.75
CA GLN A 34 -8.38 8.65 -3.73
C GLN A 34 -6.92 9.07 -3.65
N VAL A 35 -6.70 10.36 -3.44
CA VAL A 35 -5.34 10.83 -3.17
C VAL A 35 -4.90 10.24 -1.84
N THR A 36 -3.80 9.50 -1.88
CA THR A 36 -3.32 8.74 -0.73
C THR A 36 -1.85 9.08 -0.48
N VAL A 37 -1.48 9.23 0.77
CA VAL A 37 -0.09 9.40 1.17
C VAL A 37 0.48 8.01 1.47
N PHE A 38 1.39 7.56 0.62
CA PHE A 38 2.06 6.28 0.80
C PHE A 38 3.35 6.53 1.59
N THR A 39 3.55 5.78 2.66
CA THR A 39 4.64 6.06 3.59
C THR A 39 5.79 5.08 3.47
N GLY A 40 5.59 3.98 2.78
CA GLY A 40 6.69 3.04 2.55
C GLY A 40 6.21 1.76 1.91
N CYS A 41 7.17 0.94 1.52
CA CYS A 41 6.87 -0.32 0.84
C CYS A 41 7.91 -1.38 1.24
N ASP A 42 7.42 -2.57 1.50
CA ASP A 42 8.26 -3.77 1.66
C ASP A 42 7.83 -4.74 0.56
N PRO A 43 8.54 -4.76 -0.57
CA PRO A 43 8.10 -5.57 -1.71
C PRO A 43 8.25 -7.07 -1.51
N GLU A 44 9.03 -7.48 -0.52
CA GLU A 44 9.28 -8.91 -0.27
C GLU A 44 8.97 -9.27 1.17
N ARG A 45 7.84 -8.80 1.66
CA ARG A 45 7.42 -9.11 3.02
C ARG A 45 7.09 -10.59 3.15
N GLN A 46 7.71 -11.25 4.11
CA GLN A 46 7.48 -12.67 4.32
C GLN A 46 6.14 -12.90 5.00
N THR A 47 5.35 -13.80 4.44
CA THR A 47 4.07 -14.20 5.01
C THR A 47 3.98 -15.72 5.00
N GLU A 48 2.93 -16.26 5.59
CA GLU A 48 2.68 -17.70 5.56
C GLU A 48 2.59 -18.23 4.13
N ASN A 49 2.19 -17.38 3.20
CA ASN A 49 1.99 -17.74 1.80
C ASN A 49 3.14 -17.30 0.92
N GLY A 50 4.31 -17.01 1.49
CA GLY A 50 5.47 -16.57 0.75
C GLY A 50 5.64 -15.06 0.78
N SER A 51 6.51 -14.57 -0.08
CA SER A 51 6.77 -13.13 -0.19
C SER A 51 5.64 -12.40 -0.86
N ARG A 52 5.22 -11.29 -0.28
CA ARG A 52 4.20 -10.43 -0.87
C ARG A 52 4.61 -8.98 -0.71
N CYS A 53 4.07 -8.13 -1.57
CA CYS A 53 4.34 -6.69 -1.51
C CYS A 53 3.40 -6.05 -0.49
N LEU A 54 3.98 -5.38 0.50
CA LEU A 54 3.24 -4.69 1.55
C LEU A 54 3.48 -3.20 1.42
N VAL A 55 2.40 -2.41 1.41
CA VAL A 55 2.46 -0.96 1.22
C VAL A 55 1.80 -0.28 2.40
N ALA A 56 2.51 0.65 3.03
CA ALA A 56 1.97 1.44 4.14
C ALA A 56 1.49 2.79 3.63
N TYR A 57 0.41 3.28 4.22
CA TYR A 57 -0.17 4.56 3.82
C TYR A 57 -0.85 5.23 5.02
N GLY A 58 -1.16 6.52 4.86
CA GLY A 58 -1.86 7.29 5.86
C GLY A 58 -1.05 8.48 6.35
N ASP A 59 -1.62 9.24 7.27
CA ASP A 59 -0.93 10.36 7.87
C ASP A 59 -0.29 9.94 9.20
N GLY A 60 0.22 10.90 9.95
CA GLY A 60 0.94 10.61 11.19
C GLY A 60 0.07 10.02 12.30
N TYR A 61 -1.24 10.13 12.18
CA TYR A 61 -2.18 9.69 13.22
C TYR A 61 -2.94 8.45 12.82
N SER A 62 -3.17 8.28 11.53
CA SER A 62 -4.02 7.20 11.03
C SER A 62 -3.24 6.46 9.95
N ARG A 63 -2.59 5.38 10.34
CA ARG A 63 -1.74 4.61 9.44
C ARG A 63 -2.33 3.23 9.23
N SER A 64 -2.19 2.76 7.99
CA SER A 64 -2.67 1.45 7.60
C SER A 64 -1.73 0.86 6.56
N ALA A 65 -1.95 -0.38 6.23
CA ALA A 65 -1.15 -1.05 5.20
C ALA A 65 -2.01 -2.07 4.46
N PHE A 66 -1.65 -2.35 3.23
CA PHE A 66 -2.32 -3.39 2.45
C PHE A 66 -1.30 -4.21 1.69
N PHE A 67 -1.65 -5.47 1.43
CA PHE A 67 -0.88 -6.31 0.55
C PHE A 67 -1.39 -6.18 -0.87
N THR A 68 -0.48 -6.26 -1.84
CA THR A 68 -0.86 -6.33 -3.24
C THR A 68 -0.03 -7.39 -3.93
N ASP A 69 -0.68 -8.12 -4.82
CA ASP A 69 0.00 -9.10 -5.67
C ASP A 69 0.16 -8.58 -7.10
N SER A 70 -0.19 -7.31 -7.33
CA SER A 70 -0.01 -6.67 -8.62
C SER A 70 1.48 -6.43 -8.89
N LYS A 71 2.00 -7.08 -9.90
CA LYS A 71 3.41 -6.90 -10.26
C LYS A 71 3.67 -5.46 -10.68
N LYS A 72 2.72 -4.87 -11.40
CA LYS A 72 2.86 -3.48 -11.85
C LYS A 72 2.97 -2.52 -10.66
N LEU A 73 2.11 -2.67 -9.66
CA LEU A 73 2.19 -1.83 -8.47
C LEU A 73 3.48 -2.09 -7.68
N LYS A 74 3.85 -3.36 -7.55
CA LYS A 74 5.09 -3.71 -6.86
C LYS A 74 6.29 -3.02 -7.52
N ASP A 75 6.35 -3.04 -8.84
CA ASP A 75 7.46 -2.44 -9.56
C ASP A 75 7.51 -0.93 -9.34
N VAL A 76 6.34 -0.28 -9.31
CA VAL A 76 6.26 1.16 -9.06
C VAL A 76 6.71 1.50 -7.65
N PHE A 77 6.14 0.81 -6.64
CA PHE A 77 6.45 1.10 -5.24
C PHE A 77 7.89 0.77 -4.86
N ALA A 78 8.44 -0.27 -5.45
CA ALA A 78 9.78 -0.74 -5.10
C ALA A 78 10.89 -0.07 -5.92
N SER A 79 10.54 0.80 -6.85
CA SER A 79 11.52 1.47 -7.69
C SER A 79 12.47 2.30 -6.83
N PRO A 80 13.79 2.23 -7.08
CA PRO A 80 14.74 3.06 -6.34
C PRO A 80 14.55 4.56 -6.59
N LYS A 81 13.75 4.93 -7.59
CA LYS A 81 13.43 6.33 -7.85
C LYS A 81 12.33 6.86 -6.94
N ARG A 82 11.68 6.00 -6.16
CA ARG A 82 10.58 6.44 -5.28
C ARG A 82 11.14 7.00 -3.98
N HIS A 83 10.52 8.07 -3.54
CA HIS A 83 10.85 8.71 -2.26
C HIS A 83 9.60 8.77 -1.43
N TYR A 84 9.68 8.31 -0.19
CA TYR A 84 8.53 8.29 0.69
C TYR A 84 8.70 9.36 1.76
N PRO A 85 7.61 10.00 2.22
CA PRO A 85 6.23 9.77 1.81
C PRO A 85 5.94 10.34 0.41
N MET A 86 4.95 9.73 -0.25
CA MET A 86 4.63 10.08 -1.64
C MET A 86 3.11 10.11 -1.79
N ARG A 87 2.58 11.16 -2.44
CA ARG A 87 1.15 11.22 -2.73
C ARG A 87 0.88 10.73 -4.14
N ALA A 88 -0.14 9.90 -4.27
CA ALA A 88 -0.52 9.35 -5.56
C ALA A 88 -1.95 8.83 -5.49
N VAL A 89 -2.48 8.45 -6.66
CA VAL A 89 -3.80 7.85 -6.79
C VAL A 89 -3.63 6.52 -7.51
N ILE A 90 -4.30 5.48 -7.00
CA ILE A 90 -4.35 4.19 -7.68
C ILE A 90 -5.74 4.01 -8.24
N ASN A 91 -5.84 3.74 -9.53
CA ASN A 91 -7.11 3.48 -10.20
C ASN A 91 -7.15 2.02 -10.63
N VAL A 92 -8.38 1.50 -10.76
CA VAL A 92 -8.60 0.20 -11.41
C VAL A 92 -8.70 0.44 -12.90
N VAL A 93 -7.96 -0.35 -13.67
CA VAL A 93 -8.07 -0.34 -15.13
C VAL A 93 -8.58 -1.68 -15.60
N ARG A 94 -9.26 -1.68 -16.74
CA ARG A 94 -9.90 -2.88 -17.26
C ARG A 94 -9.25 -3.28 -18.58
N TYR A 95 -8.93 -4.57 -18.68
CA TYR A 95 -8.34 -5.15 -19.89
C TYR A 95 -9.25 -6.31 -20.31
N GLY A 96 -10.23 -6.02 -21.16
CA GLY A 96 -11.21 -7.05 -21.50
C GLY A 96 -11.98 -7.51 -20.28
N ASN A 97 -11.83 -8.76 -19.90
CA ASN A 97 -12.48 -9.31 -18.71
C ASN A 97 -11.59 -9.28 -17.46
N MET A 98 -10.41 -8.70 -17.58
CA MET A 98 -9.44 -8.67 -16.49
C MET A 98 -9.30 -7.27 -15.95
N PHE A 99 -8.91 -7.17 -14.70
CA PHE A 99 -8.70 -5.90 -14.01
C PHE A 99 -7.26 -5.81 -13.55
N GLY A 100 -6.72 -4.60 -13.57
CA GLY A 100 -5.41 -4.31 -13.03
C GLY A 100 -5.43 -2.98 -12.30
N PHE A 101 -4.27 -2.58 -11.79
CA PHE A 101 -4.13 -1.32 -11.06
C PHE A 101 -3.12 -0.46 -11.78
N ARG A 102 -3.32 0.84 -11.68
CA ARG A 102 -2.39 1.81 -12.24
C ARG A 102 -2.28 3.01 -11.32
N MET A 103 -1.05 3.49 -11.15
CA MET A 103 -0.79 4.63 -10.29
C MET A 103 -0.66 5.91 -11.11
N PHE A 104 -1.22 6.99 -10.59
CA PHE A 104 -1.21 8.31 -11.21
C PHE A 104 -0.78 9.36 -10.21
N PRO A 105 -0.29 10.53 -10.69
CA PRO A 105 0.01 11.65 -9.81
C PRO A 105 -1.23 12.11 -9.03
N PRO A 106 -1.05 12.81 -7.90
CA PRO A 106 -2.18 13.16 -7.05
C PRO A 106 -3.17 14.14 -7.67
N ASN A 107 -2.78 14.82 -8.74
CA ASN A 107 -3.66 15.78 -9.41
C ASN A 107 -4.47 15.15 -10.55
N VAL A 108 -4.43 13.83 -10.70
CA VAL A 108 -5.21 13.18 -11.75
C VAL A 108 -6.70 13.36 -11.46
N GLU A 109 -7.47 13.53 -12.53
CA GLU A 109 -8.92 13.63 -12.41
C GLU A 109 -9.51 12.21 -12.33
N ILE A 110 -10.40 12.00 -11.36
CA ILE A 110 -11.10 10.72 -11.23
C ILE A 110 -12.32 10.79 -12.15
N THR A 111 -12.32 9.97 -13.18
CA THR A 111 -13.38 9.99 -14.18
C THR A 111 -14.50 9.03 -13.81
N ARG A 112 -15.62 9.16 -14.53
CA ARG A 112 -16.72 8.20 -14.40
C ARG A 112 -16.26 6.80 -14.73
N GLU A 113 -15.40 6.66 -15.72
CA GLU A 113 -14.85 5.36 -16.07
C GLU A 113 -14.06 4.75 -14.93
N ASP A 114 -13.29 5.57 -14.20
CA ASP A 114 -12.54 5.09 -13.05
C ASP A 114 -13.47 4.55 -11.97
N VAL A 115 -14.57 5.24 -11.72
CA VAL A 115 -15.56 4.81 -10.74
C VAL A 115 -16.21 3.51 -11.19
N ASP A 116 -16.60 3.44 -12.46
CA ASP A 116 -17.27 2.25 -13.00
C ASP A 116 -16.35 1.04 -12.99
N ASN A 117 -15.08 1.23 -13.30
CA ASN A 117 -14.10 0.15 -13.28
C ASN A 117 -13.92 -0.39 -11.86
N PHE A 118 -13.89 0.50 -10.89
CA PHE A 118 -13.75 0.08 -9.50
C PHE A 118 -14.97 -0.73 -9.04
N GLU A 119 -16.17 -0.27 -9.41
CA GLU A 119 -17.38 -0.99 -9.06
C GLU A 119 -17.42 -2.37 -9.70
N ALA A 120 -17.03 -2.47 -10.96
CA ALA A 120 -16.98 -3.75 -11.67
C ALA A 120 -15.93 -4.68 -11.04
N TYR A 121 -14.79 -4.14 -10.66
CA TYR A 121 -13.74 -4.90 -9.99
C TYR A 121 -14.24 -5.47 -8.66
N LYS A 122 -14.92 -4.65 -7.87
CA LYS A 122 -15.45 -5.12 -6.59
C LYS A 122 -16.48 -6.23 -6.78
N LYS A 123 -17.35 -6.10 -7.77
CA LYS A 123 -18.34 -7.13 -8.05
C LYS A 123 -17.69 -8.43 -8.49
N ASN A 124 -16.66 -8.34 -9.34
CA ASN A 124 -15.95 -9.51 -9.81
C ASN A 124 -15.23 -10.22 -8.66
N LYS A 125 -14.58 -9.45 -7.81
CA LYS A 125 -13.88 -9.97 -6.65
C LYS A 125 -14.86 -10.64 -5.69
N TRP A 126 -16.00 -10.03 -5.46
CA TRP A 126 -17.02 -10.58 -4.57
C TRP A 126 -17.54 -11.91 -5.10
N ARG A 127 -17.81 -11.98 -6.41
CA ARG A 127 -18.28 -13.20 -7.04
C ARG A 127 -17.29 -14.34 -6.92
N ASN A 128 -16.02 -14.05 -7.07
CA ASN A 128 -14.97 -15.06 -7.06
C ASN A 128 -14.67 -15.62 -5.67
N ARG A 129 -15.22 -15.00 -4.64
CA ARG A 129 -15.03 -15.49 -3.28
C ARG A 129 -15.99 -16.59 -2.88
N ARG A 130 -16.91 -16.92 -3.74
CA ARG A 130 -17.96 -17.90 -3.44
C ARG A 130 -17.63 -19.29 -3.94
#